data_f1ca02dffcb693c9ca45ac3a8e252bc3
#
_entry.id   f1ca02dffcb693c9ca45ac3a8e252bc3
#
_cell.length_a   1.000
_cell.length_b   1.000
_cell.length_c   1.000
_cell.angle_alpha   90.00
_cell.angle_beta   90.00
_cell.angle_gamma   90.00
#
_symmetry.space_group_name_H-M   'P 1'
#
loop_
_entity.id
_entity.type
_entity.pdbx_description
1 polymer ?
#
loop_
_entity_poly.entity_id
_entity_poly.type
_entity_poly.pdbx_seq_one_letter_code
_entity_poly.pdbx_strand_id
1 'polypeptide(L)'
;KAIEADPKYAASYFNKGVLLDKLQEHEEALVSLEKAITIDPRKQNVLVYKGIVLGKMKRHEEALNCFQNICKKYPNNQDAFFQKGVQLAELGEHKKALDVFDDILRKFKDNVNVIYAKSRSKAALDMYPEALELLKQAVSKNPKIIRTWAKEERIFEKLHNNEQFRKLVKL
;
A
#
# COMPACT_ATOMS: atom_id res chain seq x y z
N LYS A 1 -35.00 11.92 10.68
CA LYS A 1 -34.71 10.85 11.66
C LYS A 1 -33.31 10.33 11.33
N ALA A 2 -32.31 10.71 12.14
CA ALA A 2 -31.00 10.07 12.08
C ALA A 2 -31.22 8.60 12.42
N ILE A 3 -30.88 7.71 11.50
CA ILE A 3 -30.73 6.28 11.80
C ILE A 3 -29.55 6.26 12.77
N GLU A 4 -29.79 5.92 14.04
CA GLU A 4 -28.71 5.63 14.97
C GLU A 4 -27.89 4.50 14.36
N ALA A 5 -26.68 4.85 13.97
CA ALA A 5 -25.77 3.94 13.30
C ALA A 5 -25.37 2.86 14.31
N ASP A 6 -25.96 1.66 14.21
CA ASP A 6 -25.53 0.53 15.05
C ASP A 6 -24.14 0.09 14.58
N PRO A 7 -23.09 0.27 15.40
CA PRO A 7 -21.71 -0.07 15.03
C PRO A 7 -21.53 -1.54 14.67
N LYS A 8 -22.42 -2.43 15.12
CA LYS A 8 -22.43 -3.87 14.79
C LYS A 8 -22.75 -4.09 13.31
N TYR A 9 -23.68 -3.31 12.74
CA TYR A 9 -23.99 -3.40 11.31
C TYR A 9 -22.84 -2.91 10.45
N ALA A 10 -22.18 -1.80 10.83
CA ALA A 10 -20.99 -1.32 10.12
C ALA A 10 -19.89 -2.38 10.10
N ALA A 11 -19.63 -3.04 11.24
CA ALA A 11 -18.64 -4.11 11.32
C ALA A 11 -19.02 -5.33 10.47
N SER A 12 -20.30 -5.70 10.44
CA SER A 12 -20.79 -6.83 9.63
C SER A 12 -20.60 -6.57 8.12
N TYR A 13 -20.93 -5.36 7.65
CA TYR A 13 -20.70 -4.97 6.26
C TYR A 13 -19.20 -4.87 5.93
N PHE A 14 -18.37 -4.38 6.84
CA PHE A 14 -16.93 -4.38 6.66
C PHE A 14 -16.37 -5.80 6.50
N ASN A 15 -16.74 -6.71 7.40
CA ASN A 15 -16.30 -8.11 7.33
C ASN A 15 -16.79 -8.81 6.05
N LYS A 16 -18.03 -8.53 5.61
CA LYS A 16 -18.53 -9.00 4.32
C LYS A 16 -17.67 -8.48 3.18
N GLY A 17 -17.33 -7.18 3.16
CA GLY A 17 -16.48 -6.59 2.14
C GLY A 17 -15.08 -7.22 2.11
N VAL A 18 -14.48 -7.48 3.29
CA VAL A 18 -13.18 -8.17 3.39
C VAL A 18 -13.26 -9.60 2.84
N LEU A 19 -14.35 -10.33 3.12
CA LEU A 19 -14.53 -11.69 2.62
C LEU A 19 -14.70 -11.71 1.10
N LEU A 20 -15.53 -10.82 0.55
CA LEU A 20 -15.75 -10.70 -0.89
C LEU A 20 -14.44 -10.33 -1.62
N ASP A 21 -13.64 -9.41 -1.06
CA ASP A 21 -12.33 -9.09 -1.62
C ASP A 21 -11.38 -10.31 -1.66
N LYS A 22 -11.38 -11.15 -0.62
CA LYS A 22 -10.61 -12.40 -0.61
C LYS A 22 -11.09 -13.41 -1.65
N LEU A 23 -12.37 -13.38 -1.99
CA LEU A 23 -12.96 -14.19 -3.07
C LEU A 23 -12.77 -13.56 -4.46
N GLN A 24 -12.04 -12.45 -4.58
CA GLN A 24 -11.81 -11.66 -5.80
C GLN A 24 -13.08 -10.97 -6.34
N GLU A 25 -14.15 -10.93 -5.55
CA GLU A 25 -15.42 -10.25 -5.87
C GLU A 25 -15.31 -8.77 -5.46
N HIS A 26 -14.43 -8.03 -6.15
CA HIS A 26 -14.02 -6.70 -5.72
C HIS A 26 -15.13 -5.63 -5.83
N GLU A 27 -16.01 -5.72 -6.83
CA GLU A 27 -17.13 -4.79 -6.97
C GLU A 27 -18.15 -4.95 -5.83
N GLU A 28 -18.51 -6.18 -5.49
CA GLU A 28 -19.41 -6.50 -4.38
C GLU A 28 -18.77 -6.13 -3.03
N ALA A 29 -17.43 -6.27 -2.93
CA ALA A 29 -16.67 -5.80 -1.79
C ALA A 29 -16.81 -4.29 -1.61
N LEU A 30 -16.67 -3.50 -2.69
CA LEU A 30 -16.86 -2.04 -2.65
C LEU A 30 -18.27 -1.66 -2.18
N VAL A 31 -19.31 -2.30 -2.73
CA VAL A 31 -20.71 -2.07 -2.30
C VAL A 31 -20.87 -2.32 -0.81
N SER A 32 -20.28 -3.39 -0.28
CA SER A 32 -20.35 -3.72 1.15
C SER A 32 -19.58 -2.70 2.00
N LEU A 33 -18.41 -2.27 1.55
CA LEU A 33 -17.60 -1.24 2.24
C LEU A 33 -18.32 0.11 2.24
N GLU A 34 -18.99 0.49 1.16
CA GLU A 34 -19.78 1.73 1.08
C GLU A 34 -20.95 1.73 2.06
N LYS A 35 -21.63 0.59 2.21
CA LYS A 35 -22.66 0.43 3.26
C LYS A 35 -22.07 0.61 4.65
N ALA A 36 -20.91 0.01 4.92
CA ALA A 36 -20.22 0.19 6.20
C ALA A 36 -19.85 1.66 6.47
N ILE A 37 -19.36 2.40 5.43
CA ILE A 37 -19.02 3.83 5.51
C ILE A 37 -20.28 4.69 5.73
N THR A 38 -21.40 4.35 5.09
CA THR A 38 -22.68 5.05 5.28
C THR A 38 -23.16 4.96 6.72
N ILE A 39 -22.97 3.78 7.36
CA ILE A 39 -23.35 3.54 8.75
C ILE A 39 -22.37 4.24 9.71
N ASP A 40 -21.06 4.10 9.49
CA ASP A 40 -20.02 4.76 10.30
C ASP A 40 -18.95 5.42 9.41
N PRO A 41 -19.16 6.69 9.01
CA PRO A 41 -18.26 7.40 8.10
C PRO A 41 -16.92 7.80 8.71
N ARG A 42 -16.71 7.58 10.02
CA ARG A 42 -15.46 7.90 10.71
C ARG A 42 -14.54 6.69 10.90
N LYS A 43 -14.99 5.50 10.52
CA LYS A 43 -14.24 4.25 10.71
C LYS A 43 -13.08 4.15 9.72
N GLN A 44 -11.89 4.63 10.16
CA GLN A 44 -10.73 4.81 9.31
C GLN A 44 -10.29 3.54 8.59
N ASN A 45 -10.34 2.38 9.27
CA ASN A 45 -9.96 1.10 8.67
C ASN A 45 -10.85 0.72 7.48
N VAL A 46 -12.16 1.05 7.51
CA VAL A 46 -13.07 0.79 6.39
C VAL A 46 -12.73 1.70 5.20
N LEU A 47 -12.45 2.98 5.48
CA LEU A 47 -12.04 3.94 4.46
C LEU A 47 -10.74 3.52 3.78
N VAL A 48 -9.73 3.11 4.57
CA VAL A 48 -8.44 2.61 4.05
C VAL A 48 -8.66 1.35 3.21
N TYR A 49 -9.47 0.41 3.69
CA TYR A 49 -9.72 -0.85 2.98
C TYR A 49 -10.44 -0.63 1.65
N LYS A 50 -11.40 0.31 1.56
CA LYS A 50 -12.01 0.73 0.30
C LYS A 50 -10.94 1.18 -0.71
N GLY A 51 -10.01 2.04 -0.30
CA GLY A 51 -8.91 2.47 -1.16
C GLY A 51 -8.01 1.31 -1.61
N ILE A 52 -7.74 0.33 -0.73
CA ILE A 52 -6.96 -0.88 -1.08
C ILE A 52 -7.69 -1.71 -2.14
N VAL A 53 -8.99 -1.93 -2.01
CA VAL A 53 -9.79 -2.67 -3.01
C VAL A 53 -9.77 -1.95 -4.35
N LEU A 54 -9.95 -0.63 -4.38
CA LEU A 54 -9.81 0.18 -5.60
C LEU A 54 -8.42 0.00 -6.26
N GLY A 55 -7.35 0.01 -5.47
CA GLY A 55 -5.99 -0.24 -5.97
C GLY A 55 -5.82 -1.62 -6.59
N LYS A 56 -6.40 -2.68 -5.99
CA LYS A 56 -6.40 -4.05 -6.53
C LYS A 56 -7.13 -4.13 -7.88
N MET A 57 -8.19 -3.36 -8.04
CA MET A 57 -8.93 -3.23 -9.30
C MET A 57 -8.22 -2.38 -10.35
N LYS A 58 -6.98 -1.93 -10.10
CA LYS A 58 -6.21 -1.02 -10.95
C LYS A 58 -6.84 0.38 -11.11
N ARG A 59 -7.81 0.74 -10.27
CA ARG A 59 -8.42 2.07 -10.20
C ARG A 59 -7.56 3.00 -9.35
N HIS A 60 -6.28 3.16 -9.76
CA HIS A 60 -5.24 3.81 -8.95
C HIS A 60 -5.52 5.28 -8.66
N GLU A 61 -6.10 6.04 -9.59
CA GLU A 61 -6.47 7.44 -9.38
C GLU A 61 -7.56 7.61 -8.31
N GLU A 62 -8.58 6.74 -8.35
CA GLU A 62 -9.65 6.76 -7.34
C GLU A 62 -9.13 6.32 -5.97
N ALA A 63 -8.27 5.31 -5.93
CA ALA A 63 -7.60 4.89 -4.71
C ALA A 63 -6.73 6.02 -4.14
N LEU A 64 -5.95 6.71 -4.99
CA LEU A 64 -5.12 7.84 -4.59
C LEU A 64 -5.97 8.96 -3.98
N ASN A 65 -7.07 9.33 -4.64
CA ASN A 65 -8.00 10.35 -4.13
C ASN A 65 -8.59 9.94 -2.76
N CYS A 66 -8.98 8.67 -2.63
CA CYS A 66 -9.46 8.12 -1.37
C CYS A 66 -8.41 8.31 -0.25
N PHE A 67 -7.15 7.91 -0.49
CA PHE A 67 -6.09 8.03 0.51
C PHE A 67 -5.71 9.49 0.80
N GLN A 68 -5.71 10.38 -0.20
CA GLN A 68 -5.48 11.81 0.01
C GLN A 68 -6.52 12.41 0.96
N ASN A 69 -7.80 12.07 0.78
CA ASN A 69 -8.88 12.52 1.65
C ASN A 69 -8.73 11.99 3.08
N ILE A 70 -8.33 10.72 3.23
CA ILE A 70 -8.06 10.13 4.54
C ILE A 70 -6.87 10.83 5.21
N CYS A 71 -5.75 11.04 4.50
CA CYS A 71 -4.58 11.73 5.03
C CYS A 71 -4.89 13.16 5.49
N LYS A 72 -5.73 13.88 4.72
CA LYS A 72 -6.17 15.25 5.09
C LYS A 72 -7.01 15.24 6.36
N LYS A 73 -7.92 14.29 6.49
CA LYS A 73 -8.84 14.20 7.64
C LYS A 73 -8.20 13.57 8.87
N TYR A 74 -7.28 12.63 8.66
CA TYR A 74 -6.63 11.84 9.70
C TYR A 74 -5.10 11.86 9.52
N PRO A 75 -4.41 12.94 9.92
CA PRO A 75 -2.99 13.15 9.63
C PRO A 75 -2.04 12.16 10.34
N ASN A 76 -2.55 11.37 11.26
CA ASN A 76 -1.78 10.33 11.96
C ASN A 76 -2.06 8.91 11.44
N ASN A 77 -2.88 8.76 10.38
CA ASN A 77 -3.18 7.45 9.80
C ASN A 77 -2.03 6.99 8.90
N GLN A 78 -1.09 6.20 9.48
CA GLN A 78 0.10 5.73 8.77
C GLN A 78 -0.23 4.86 7.56
N ASP A 79 -1.25 4.00 7.68
CA ASP A 79 -1.65 3.10 6.59
C ASP A 79 -2.12 3.90 5.37
N ALA A 80 -2.91 4.96 5.59
CA ALA A 80 -3.35 5.83 4.51
C ALA A 80 -2.18 6.56 3.83
N PHE A 81 -1.20 7.06 4.58
CA PHE A 81 0.00 7.67 4.01
C PHE A 81 0.83 6.65 3.21
N PHE A 82 1.04 5.45 3.75
CA PHE A 82 1.76 4.40 3.03
C PHE A 82 1.05 4.04 1.72
N GLN A 83 -0.25 3.79 1.77
CA GLN A 83 -1.04 3.45 0.59
C GLN A 83 -1.09 4.60 -0.43
N LYS A 84 -1.13 5.86 0.01
CA LYS A 84 -0.98 7.02 -0.87
C LYS A 84 0.34 6.94 -1.66
N GLY A 85 1.46 6.66 -0.99
CA GLY A 85 2.76 6.49 -1.64
C GLY A 85 2.76 5.32 -2.64
N VAL A 86 2.13 4.20 -2.28
CA VAL A 86 1.97 3.05 -3.17
C VAL A 86 1.18 3.42 -4.42
N GLN A 87 0.02 4.09 -4.30
CA GLN A 87 -0.78 4.47 -5.47
C GLN A 87 -0.05 5.47 -6.37
N LEU A 88 0.70 6.42 -5.81
CA LEU A 88 1.56 7.31 -6.59
C LEU A 88 2.60 6.53 -7.40
N ALA A 89 3.23 5.51 -6.80
CA ALA A 89 4.19 4.65 -7.50
C ALA A 89 3.52 3.84 -8.61
N GLU A 90 2.32 3.27 -8.39
CA GLU A 90 1.57 2.52 -9.42
C GLU A 90 1.12 3.43 -10.59
N LEU A 91 0.92 4.72 -10.35
CA LEU A 91 0.65 5.74 -11.38
C LEU A 91 1.93 6.25 -12.09
N GLY A 92 3.12 5.71 -11.75
CA GLY A 92 4.40 6.15 -12.30
C GLY A 92 4.95 7.45 -11.67
N GLU A 93 4.27 8.03 -10.70
CA GLU A 93 4.69 9.25 -9.99
C GLU A 93 5.74 8.96 -8.91
N HIS A 94 6.79 8.21 -9.28
CA HIS A 94 7.79 7.67 -8.35
C HIS A 94 8.47 8.73 -7.50
N LYS A 95 8.76 9.94 -8.04
CA LYS A 95 9.36 11.03 -7.25
C LYS A 95 8.46 11.46 -6.11
N LYS A 96 7.15 11.67 -6.38
CA LYS A 96 6.18 12.03 -5.34
C LYS A 96 5.98 10.88 -4.33
N ALA A 97 6.03 9.63 -4.80
CA ALA A 97 5.99 8.46 -3.92
C ALA A 97 7.19 8.44 -2.95
N LEU A 98 8.40 8.74 -3.44
CA LEU A 98 9.61 8.84 -2.61
C LEU A 98 9.47 9.89 -1.52
N ASP A 99 8.93 11.08 -1.83
CA ASP A 99 8.69 12.14 -0.83
C ASP A 99 7.78 11.64 0.30
N VAL A 100 6.69 10.94 -0.07
CA VAL A 100 5.76 10.35 0.92
C VAL A 100 6.45 9.28 1.76
N PHE A 101 7.25 8.40 1.16
CA PHE A 101 7.98 7.36 1.88
C PHE A 101 9.05 7.95 2.80
N ASP A 102 9.72 9.02 2.39
CA ASP A 102 10.70 9.72 3.22
C ASP A 102 10.04 10.39 4.43
N ASP A 103 8.86 10.98 4.27
CA ASP A 103 8.07 11.53 5.37
C ASP A 103 7.70 10.46 6.41
N ILE A 104 7.32 9.26 5.94
CA ILE A 104 7.02 8.14 6.83
C ILE A 104 8.29 7.67 7.55
N LEU A 105 9.40 7.49 6.82
CA LEU A 105 10.66 6.98 7.39
C LEU A 105 11.34 7.96 8.33
N ARG A 106 11.10 9.26 8.21
CA ARG A 106 11.55 10.24 9.22
C ARG A 106 10.97 9.97 10.60
N LYS A 107 9.71 9.48 10.66
CA LYS A 107 9.00 9.16 11.91
C LYS A 107 9.22 7.72 12.34
N PHE A 108 9.27 6.80 11.38
CA PHE A 108 9.29 5.34 11.57
C PHE A 108 10.42 4.71 10.76
N LYS A 109 11.65 4.93 11.20
CA LYS A 109 12.91 4.57 10.49
C LYS A 109 12.99 3.11 10.06
N ASP A 110 12.33 2.21 10.78
CA ASP A 110 12.44 0.76 10.62
C ASP A 110 11.25 0.10 9.93
N ASN A 111 10.37 0.88 9.28
CA ASN A 111 9.24 0.32 8.57
C ASN A 111 9.68 -0.41 7.29
N VAL A 112 9.76 -1.73 7.37
CA VAL A 112 10.26 -2.61 6.30
C VAL A 112 9.47 -2.46 5.01
N ASN A 113 8.14 -2.36 5.10
CA ASN A 113 7.28 -2.22 3.93
C ASN A 113 7.54 -0.91 3.18
N VAL A 114 7.77 0.18 3.93
CA VAL A 114 8.09 1.49 3.35
C VAL A 114 9.48 1.47 2.72
N ILE A 115 10.48 0.89 3.39
CA ILE A 115 11.84 0.73 2.85
C ILE A 115 11.81 -0.06 1.54
N TYR A 116 11.04 -1.16 1.50
CA TYR A 116 10.89 -1.96 0.29
C TYR A 116 10.17 -1.19 -0.83
N ALA A 117 9.07 -0.51 -0.54
CA ALA A 117 8.36 0.31 -1.52
C ALA A 117 9.22 1.45 -2.07
N LYS A 118 10.06 2.05 -1.21
CA LYS A 118 11.05 3.06 -1.63
C LYS A 118 12.10 2.46 -2.56
N SER A 119 12.60 1.24 -2.27
CA SER A 119 13.52 0.51 -3.16
C SER A 119 12.90 0.28 -4.55
N ARG A 120 11.63 -0.13 -4.63
CA ARG A 120 10.89 -0.28 -5.89
C ARG A 120 10.84 1.04 -6.69
N SER A 121 10.49 2.13 -6.02
CA SER A 121 10.41 3.45 -6.66
C SER A 121 11.77 3.94 -7.15
N LYS A 122 12.86 3.66 -6.42
CA LYS A 122 14.24 3.93 -6.87
C LYS A 122 14.61 3.10 -8.09
N ALA A 123 14.28 1.81 -8.12
CA ALA A 123 14.52 0.94 -9.26
C ALA A 123 13.73 1.40 -10.51
N ALA A 124 12.49 1.84 -10.32
CA ALA A 124 11.67 2.40 -11.40
C ALA A 124 12.25 3.66 -12.05
N LEU A 125 13.04 4.41 -11.29
CA LEU A 125 13.78 5.59 -11.75
C LEU A 125 15.20 5.26 -12.24
N ASP A 126 15.51 3.97 -12.46
CA ASP A 126 16.84 3.46 -12.84
C ASP A 126 17.96 3.84 -11.84
N MET A 127 17.61 4.22 -10.61
CA MET A 127 18.54 4.55 -9.51
C MET A 127 18.96 3.25 -8.79
N TYR A 128 19.62 2.34 -9.52
CA TYR A 128 19.89 0.98 -9.05
C TYR A 128 20.79 0.88 -7.83
N PRO A 129 21.86 1.68 -7.66
CA PRO A 129 22.69 1.62 -6.46
C PRO A 129 21.88 1.88 -5.18
N GLU A 130 21.06 2.92 -5.18
CA GLU A 130 20.20 3.28 -4.04
C GLU A 130 19.10 2.26 -3.83
N ALA A 131 18.51 1.73 -4.91
CA ALA A 131 17.51 0.67 -4.84
C ALA A 131 18.06 -0.59 -4.15
N LEU A 132 19.29 -1.01 -4.52
CA LEU A 132 19.96 -2.17 -3.93
C LEU A 132 20.30 -1.96 -2.45
N GLU A 133 20.74 -0.77 -2.04
CA GLU A 133 21.03 -0.48 -0.64
C GLU A 133 19.74 -0.53 0.21
N LEU A 134 18.65 0.06 -0.27
CA LEU A 134 17.34 -0.02 0.41
C LEU A 134 16.81 -1.45 0.44
N LEU A 135 16.97 -2.22 -0.65
CA LEU A 135 16.57 -3.62 -0.70
C LEU A 135 17.37 -4.44 0.31
N LYS A 136 18.67 -4.20 0.44
CA LYS A 136 19.53 -4.84 1.44
C LYS A 136 19.04 -4.55 2.87
N GLN A 137 18.68 -3.31 3.17
CA GLN A 137 18.09 -2.93 4.44
C GLN A 137 16.78 -3.67 4.70
N ALA A 138 15.87 -3.73 3.72
CA ALA A 138 14.61 -4.46 3.85
C ALA A 138 14.83 -5.97 4.06
N VAL A 139 15.75 -6.59 3.29
CA VAL A 139 16.12 -8.00 3.44
C VAL A 139 16.72 -8.30 4.81
N SER A 140 17.56 -7.41 5.37
CA SER A 140 18.14 -7.62 6.71
C SER A 140 17.08 -7.71 7.80
N LYS A 141 15.96 -7.00 7.65
CA LYS A 141 14.86 -6.96 8.61
C LYS A 141 13.86 -8.11 8.44
N ASN A 142 13.54 -8.48 7.21
CA ASN A 142 12.63 -9.58 6.91
C ASN A 142 13.10 -10.38 5.66
N PRO A 143 14.12 -11.23 5.82
CA PRO A 143 14.76 -11.88 4.68
C PRO A 143 13.84 -12.81 3.91
N LYS A 144 12.96 -13.55 4.57
CA LYS A 144 12.09 -14.55 3.92
C LYS A 144 11.10 -13.87 2.98
N ILE A 145 10.36 -12.91 3.47
CA ILE A 145 9.29 -12.24 2.72
C ILE A 145 9.88 -11.35 1.63
N ILE A 146 10.86 -10.51 1.98
CA ILE A 146 11.40 -9.52 1.02
C ILE A 146 12.12 -10.19 -0.14
N ARG A 147 12.86 -11.28 0.10
CA ARG A 147 13.50 -12.04 -1.00
C ARG A 147 12.47 -12.63 -1.97
N THR A 148 11.37 -13.18 -1.45
CA THR A 148 10.29 -13.69 -2.29
C THR A 148 9.71 -12.60 -3.15
N TRP A 149 9.32 -11.48 -2.54
CA TRP A 149 8.77 -10.36 -3.29
C TRP A 149 9.73 -9.81 -4.34
N ALA A 150 10.99 -9.60 -3.98
CA ALA A 150 11.97 -9.03 -4.90
C ALA A 150 12.28 -9.91 -6.11
N LYS A 151 12.18 -11.24 -6.00
CA LYS A 151 12.34 -12.16 -7.12
C LYS A 151 11.20 -12.08 -8.13
N GLU A 152 9.98 -11.89 -7.64
CA GLU A 152 8.75 -11.89 -8.42
C GLU A 152 8.41 -10.52 -8.99
N GLU A 153 9.01 -9.47 -8.42
CA GLU A 153 8.69 -8.09 -8.75
C GLU A 153 9.31 -7.66 -10.08
N ARG A 154 8.47 -7.41 -11.08
CA ARG A 154 8.88 -7.02 -12.44
C ARG A 154 9.80 -5.79 -12.47
N ILE A 155 9.65 -4.87 -11.53
CA ILE A 155 10.48 -3.66 -11.47
C ILE A 155 11.97 -3.96 -11.25
N PHE A 156 12.32 -5.12 -10.70
CA PHE A 156 13.68 -5.57 -10.49
C PHE A 156 14.23 -6.47 -11.61
N GLU A 157 13.46 -6.73 -12.67
CA GLU A 157 13.86 -7.61 -13.77
C GLU A 157 15.22 -7.21 -14.39
N LYS A 158 15.43 -5.90 -14.56
CA LYS A 158 16.73 -5.37 -15.05
C LYS A 158 17.90 -5.65 -14.11
N LEU A 159 17.64 -5.97 -12.84
CA LEU A 159 18.65 -6.30 -11.84
C LEU A 159 18.94 -7.82 -11.75
N HIS A 160 18.20 -8.68 -12.44
CA HIS A 160 18.38 -10.13 -12.35
C HIS A 160 19.78 -10.59 -12.80
N ASN A 161 20.46 -9.84 -13.67
CA ASN A 161 21.85 -10.10 -14.06
C ASN A 161 22.87 -9.37 -13.18
N ASN A 162 22.44 -8.56 -12.22
CA ASN A 162 23.34 -7.87 -11.29
C ASN A 162 23.78 -8.82 -10.17
N GLU A 163 25.09 -9.01 -10.00
CA GLU A 163 25.66 -9.95 -9.02
C GLU A 163 25.24 -9.62 -7.58
N GLN A 164 25.20 -8.35 -7.22
CA GLN A 164 24.81 -7.91 -5.89
C GLN A 164 23.32 -8.23 -5.61
N PHE A 165 22.45 -7.98 -6.58
CA PHE A 165 21.04 -8.35 -6.47
C PHE A 165 20.87 -9.86 -6.30
N ARG A 166 21.51 -10.67 -7.15
CA ARG A 166 21.43 -12.14 -7.09
C ARG A 166 21.87 -12.70 -5.74
N LYS A 167 22.99 -12.21 -5.19
CA LYS A 167 23.45 -12.59 -3.84
C LYS A 167 22.43 -12.20 -2.77
N LEU A 168 21.85 -11.01 -2.89
CA LEU A 168 20.92 -10.46 -1.90
C LEU A 168 19.62 -11.26 -1.83
N VAL A 169 19.03 -11.59 -2.99
CA VAL A 169 17.75 -12.32 -3.07
C VAL A 169 17.93 -13.84 -3.15
N LYS A 170 19.17 -14.34 -3.29
CA LYS A 170 19.48 -15.77 -3.45
C LYS A 170 18.86 -16.37 -4.73
N LEU A 171 19.18 -15.74 -5.87
CA LEU A 171 18.92 -16.28 -7.21
C LEU A 171 20.06 -17.20 -7.63
#